data_9716a4f3317c1ea88c2b28b2537410bc
#
_entry.id   9716a4f3317c1ea88c2b28b2537410bc
#
_cell.length_a   1.000
_cell.length_b   1.000
_cell.length_c   1.000
_cell.angle_alpha   90.00
_cell.angle_beta   90.00
_cell.angle_gamma   90.00
#
_symmetry.space_group_name_H-M   'P 1'
#
loop_
_entity.id
_entity.type
_entity.pdbx_description
1 polymer ?
#
loop_
_entity_poly.entity_id
_entity_poly.type
_entity_poly.pdbx_seq_one_letter_code
_entity_poly.pdbx_strand_id
1 'polypeptide(L)'
;VAYEAAASLDSDLGVSVAADYGDPAGEERAFTAGAALVDRCARGAVLVDGPDALTFLQSLLSQDIAALDDGQGVHTLLLQPQGKLDTDLRLLRVGSASWLDCEVGRGEALAASLRRFKIRIKAEVEDRTGDWGCLTLRGPEVAALVEAAGGPALPAEAHAHVAWARDSATGATRLVRADWPGGPPGGDLVGPVGELAGLWTALVAAGFRPAGLTAYEAARVRAGVPRQGRDMDEKTIPQEAFLELDAVSFTKGCFLGQELVCRIDSRGHVNRLLRGFTIGIDTTPPVGAGIVVGDKEVGALTTVARSEGGVVALGYVRREVEVPADVLVRWDGGEAPGVAAALPERP
;
A
#
# COMPACT_ATOMS: atom_id res chain seq x y z
N VAL A 1 -12.89 18.29 18.28
CA VAL A 1 -13.99 18.33 17.32
C VAL A 1 -14.02 16.96 16.70
N ALA A 2 -15.04 16.14 16.98
CA ALA A 2 -15.23 14.90 16.25
C ALA A 2 -15.58 15.27 14.81
N TYR A 3 -14.71 14.98 13.86
CA TYR A 3 -15.06 15.01 12.46
C TYR A 3 -16.00 13.81 12.23
N GLU A 4 -17.29 14.07 12.06
CA GLU A 4 -18.19 13.04 11.56
C GLU A 4 -17.88 12.82 10.08
N ALA A 5 -17.68 11.56 9.71
CA ALA A 5 -17.54 11.19 8.31
C ALA A 5 -18.82 11.53 7.56
N ALA A 6 -18.73 12.23 6.42
CA ALA A 6 -19.89 12.61 5.62
C ALA A 6 -20.60 11.40 5.01
N ALA A 7 -19.86 10.34 4.72
CA ALA A 7 -20.37 9.04 4.27
C ALA A 7 -19.44 7.92 4.72
N SER A 8 -19.99 6.73 4.95
CA SER A 8 -19.22 5.50 5.13
C SER A 8 -19.43 4.61 3.91
N LEU A 9 -18.35 4.08 3.36
CA LEU A 9 -18.39 3.05 2.35
C LEU A 9 -18.26 1.70 3.05
N ASP A 10 -19.17 0.77 2.76
CA ASP A 10 -18.86 -0.63 2.93
C ASP A 10 -17.78 -0.94 1.89
N SER A 11 -16.57 -1.18 2.35
CA SER A 11 -15.54 -1.66 1.45
C SER A 11 -15.93 -3.06 0.98
N ASP A 12 -15.56 -3.44 -0.25
CA ASP A 12 -15.74 -4.80 -0.77
C ASP A 12 -15.07 -5.86 0.12
N LEU A 13 -14.34 -5.43 1.15
CA LEU A 13 -13.64 -6.23 2.14
C LEU A 13 -14.39 -6.32 3.47
N GLY A 14 -15.65 -5.87 3.54
CA GLY A 14 -16.50 -5.98 4.72
C GLY A 14 -16.14 -5.05 5.88
N VAL A 15 -15.39 -3.97 5.62
CA VAL A 15 -15.00 -2.99 6.62
C VAL A 15 -15.64 -1.63 6.31
N SER A 16 -16.26 -1.00 7.29
CA SER A 16 -16.80 0.35 7.16
C SER A 16 -15.66 1.36 7.32
N VAL A 17 -15.48 2.23 6.34
CA VAL A 17 -14.48 3.31 6.34
C VAL A 17 -15.13 4.62 5.88
N ALA A 18 -14.60 5.77 6.33
CA ALA A 18 -15.08 7.06 5.87
C ALA A 18 -14.82 7.24 4.37
N ALA A 19 -15.86 7.55 3.60
CA ALA A 19 -15.71 7.92 2.19
C ALA A 19 -15.04 9.29 2.05
N ASP A 20 -15.53 10.25 2.82
CA ASP A 20 -15.01 11.62 2.92
C ASP A 20 -15.41 12.26 4.26
N TYR A 21 -14.88 13.44 4.52
CA TYR A 21 -15.16 14.26 5.70
C TYR A 21 -15.86 15.58 5.32
N GLY A 22 -16.59 15.59 4.19
CA GLY A 22 -17.46 16.69 3.76
C GLY A 22 -16.85 17.67 2.75
N ASP A 23 -15.58 17.47 2.36
CA ASP A 23 -14.93 18.26 1.30
C ASP A 23 -13.91 17.40 0.52
N PRO A 24 -14.38 16.47 -0.31
CA PRO A 24 -13.51 15.56 -1.05
C PRO A 24 -12.42 16.26 -1.87
N ALA A 25 -12.70 17.41 -2.47
CA ALA A 25 -11.73 18.17 -3.24
C ALA A 25 -10.63 18.78 -2.35
N GLY A 26 -10.99 19.32 -1.19
CA GLY A 26 -10.02 19.81 -0.22
C GLY A 26 -9.20 18.70 0.43
N GLU A 27 -9.83 17.55 0.64
CA GLU A 27 -9.15 16.34 1.14
C GLU A 27 -8.12 15.85 0.12
N GLU A 28 -8.46 15.80 -1.17
CA GLU A 28 -7.54 15.44 -2.23
C GLU A 28 -6.37 16.45 -2.34
N ARG A 29 -6.65 17.75 -2.29
CA ARG A 29 -5.60 18.77 -2.31
C ARG A 29 -4.61 18.66 -1.16
N ALA A 30 -5.02 18.15 0.00
CA ALA A 30 -4.12 17.95 1.13
C ALA A 30 -2.95 17.00 0.84
N PHE A 31 -3.12 16.06 -0.09
CA PHE A 31 -2.03 15.17 -0.52
C PHE A 31 -0.93 15.88 -1.29
N THR A 32 -1.22 17.01 -1.93
CA THR A 32 -0.28 17.73 -2.81
C THR A 32 0.14 19.11 -2.31
N ALA A 33 -0.66 19.74 -1.43
CA ALA A 33 -0.46 21.12 -1.01
C ALA A 33 -0.63 21.33 0.52
N GLY A 34 -0.70 20.26 1.31
CA GLY A 34 -0.85 20.30 2.75
C GLY A 34 -0.37 19.03 3.40
N ALA A 35 -1.16 18.48 4.34
CA ALA A 35 -0.95 17.16 4.91
C ALA A 35 -2.29 16.46 5.15
N ALA A 36 -2.53 15.39 4.43
CA ALA A 36 -3.68 14.50 4.59
C ALA A 36 -3.44 13.49 5.71
N LEU A 37 -4.48 13.21 6.49
CA LEU A 37 -4.54 12.20 7.54
C LEU A 37 -5.64 11.19 7.18
N VAL A 38 -5.26 9.94 6.96
CA VAL A 38 -6.19 8.88 6.53
C VAL A 38 -6.24 7.78 7.56
N ASP A 39 -7.44 7.40 7.99
CA ASP A 39 -7.65 6.22 8.83
C ASP A 39 -7.58 4.95 7.99
N ARG A 40 -6.58 4.12 8.30
CA ARG A 40 -6.37 2.80 7.74
C ARG A 40 -6.24 1.73 8.81
N CYS A 41 -6.87 1.92 9.97
CA CYS A 41 -6.80 0.99 11.09
C CYS A 41 -7.38 -0.40 10.81
N ALA A 42 -8.11 -0.56 9.71
CA ALA A 42 -8.60 -1.85 9.25
C ALA A 42 -7.55 -2.72 8.53
N ARG A 43 -6.30 -2.21 8.33
CA ARG A 43 -5.21 -3.00 7.74
C ARG A 43 -4.91 -4.24 8.58
N GLY A 44 -4.45 -5.30 7.89
CA GLY A 44 -4.02 -6.52 8.56
C GLY A 44 -2.68 -6.31 9.28
N ALA A 45 -2.56 -6.85 10.48
CA ALA A 45 -1.34 -6.81 11.28
C ALA A 45 -1.03 -8.19 11.86
N VAL A 46 0.18 -8.69 11.61
CA VAL A 46 0.64 -9.98 12.12
C VAL A 46 1.95 -9.80 12.86
N LEU A 47 1.98 -10.30 14.10
CA LEU A 47 3.20 -10.35 14.91
C LEU A 47 3.88 -11.71 14.74
N VAL A 48 5.18 -11.68 14.47
CA VAL A 48 6.02 -12.90 14.48
C VAL A 48 7.18 -12.67 15.44
N ASP A 49 7.24 -13.46 16.52
CA ASP A 49 8.27 -13.35 17.54
C ASP A 49 8.82 -14.71 17.94
N GLY A 50 10.01 -14.72 18.50
CA GLY A 50 10.71 -15.91 18.95
C GLY A 50 12.12 -16.05 18.38
N PRO A 51 12.93 -16.95 18.94
CA PRO A 51 14.35 -17.05 18.58
C PRO A 51 14.62 -17.39 17.12
N ASP A 52 13.69 -18.09 16.46
CA ASP A 52 13.86 -18.49 15.05
C ASP A 52 13.04 -17.57 14.09
N ALA A 53 12.33 -16.54 14.60
CA ALA A 53 11.37 -15.74 13.83
C ALA A 53 12.01 -15.10 12.60
N LEU A 54 13.17 -14.43 12.75
CA LEU A 54 13.83 -13.73 11.65
C LEU A 54 14.31 -14.72 10.57
N THR A 55 14.97 -15.82 10.97
CA THR A 55 15.45 -16.86 10.04
C THR A 55 14.28 -17.52 9.30
N PHE A 56 13.19 -17.77 10.01
CA PHE A 56 11.97 -18.32 9.42
C PHE A 56 11.40 -17.39 8.35
N LEU A 57 11.19 -16.12 8.68
CA LEU A 57 10.69 -15.14 7.72
C LEU A 57 11.66 -14.92 6.55
N GLN A 58 12.98 -14.92 6.80
CA GLN A 58 14.00 -14.80 5.77
C GLN A 58 13.88 -15.91 4.72
N SER A 59 13.46 -17.11 5.09
CA SER A 59 13.28 -18.23 4.15
C SER A 59 12.00 -18.15 3.32
N LEU A 60 11.03 -17.34 3.72
CA LEU A 60 9.71 -17.24 3.07
C LEU A 60 9.53 -15.96 2.27
N LEU A 61 9.97 -14.83 2.81
CA LEU A 61 9.73 -13.52 2.23
C LEU A 61 10.74 -13.21 1.12
N SER A 62 10.32 -12.43 0.13
CA SER A 62 11.09 -12.14 -1.08
C SER A 62 12.23 -11.14 -0.87
N GLN A 63 12.13 -10.23 0.12
CA GLN A 63 13.17 -9.23 0.40
C GLN A 63 14.16 -9.77 1.42
N ASP A 64 15.39 -9.26 1.38
CA ASP A 64 16.41 -9.59 2.37
C ASP A 64 16.15 -8.86 3.70
N ILE A 65 15.88 -9.64 4.74
CA ILE A 65 15.56 -9.14 6.07
C ILE A 65 16.59 -9.57 7.13
N ALA A 66 17.62 -10.35 6.72
CA ALA A 66 18.56 -10.95 7.67
C ALA A 66 19.39 -9.91 8.43
N ALA A 67 19.67 -8.77 7.82
CA ALA A 67 20.48 -7.70 8.38
C ALA A 67 19.65 -6.54 8.97
N LEU A 68 18.33 -6.67 9.06
CA LEU A 68 17.50 -5.61 9.62
C LEU A 68 17.64 -5.51 11.13
N ASP A 69 18.04 -4.34 11.59
CA ASP A 69 18.09 -3.97 13.00
C ASP A 69 16.74 -3.42 13.52
N ASP A 70 16.64 -3.24 14.83
CA ASP A 70 15.52 -2.52 15.47
C ASP A 70 15.38 -1.12 14.87
N GLY A 71 14.15 -0.71 14.56
CA GLY A 71 13.88 0.58 13.91
C GLY A 71 13.95 0.54 12.39
N GLN A 72 14.28 -0.57 11.78
CA GLN A 72 14.29 -0.75 10.33
C GLN A 72 13.10 -1.56 9.82
N GLY A 73 12.79 -1.42 8.54
CA GLY A 73 11.76 -2.19 7.88
C GLY A 73 11.97 -2.25 6.38
N VAL A 74 11.17 -3.07 5.72
CA VAL A 74 11.20 -3.23 4.26
C VAL A 74 9.81 -3.53 3.70
N HIS A 75 9.61 -3.19 2.44
CA HIS A 75 8.55 -3.74 1.62
C HIS A 75 8.97 -5.14 1.16
N THR A 76 8.09 -6.11 1.22
CA THR A 76 8.38 -7.51 0.86
C THR A 76 7.11 -8.24 0.45
N LEU A 77 7.27 -9.41 -0.15
CA LEU A 77 6.17 -10.26 -0.60
C LEU A 77 6.26 -11.63 0.07
N LEU A 78 5.12 -12.18 0.45
CA LEU A 78 4.94 -13.61 0.55
C LEU A 78 4.42 -14.10 -0.80
N LEU A 79 5.13 -15.06 -1.40
CA LEU A 79 4.75 -15.64 -2.68
C LEU A 79 4.17 -17.04 -2.50
N GLN A 80 3.36 -17.44 -3.45
CA GLN A 80 2.99 -18.84 -3.63
C GLN A 80 4.18 -19.65 -4.17
N PRO A 81 4.23 -20.98 -3.99
CA PRO A 81 5.30 -21.81 -4.56
C PRO A 81 5.51 -21.62 -6.07
N GLN A 82 4.46 -21.21 -6.80
CA GLN A 82 4.50 -20.95 -8.24
C GLN A 82 5.01 -19.53 -8.58
N GLY A 83 5.42 -18.73 -7.58
CA GLY A 83 5.96 -17.39 -7.76
C GLY A 83 4.94 -16.29 -8.03
N LYS A 84 3.66 -16.56 -7.81
CA LYS A 84 2.59 -15.57 -7.82
C LYS A 84 2.41 -14.95 -6.44
N LEU A 85 1.75 -13.80 -6.39
CA LEU A 85 1.49 -13.10 -5.14
C LEU A 85 0.58 -13.91 -4.22
N ASP A 86 0.99 -14.12 -2.97
CA ASP A 86 0.12 -14.50 -1.85
C ASP A 86 -0.26 -13.23 -1.09
N THR A 87 0.74 -12.53 -0.55
CA THR A 87 0.51 -11.29 0.20
C THR A 87 1.59 -10.25 -0.09
N ASP A 88 1.14 -9.03 -0.38
CA ASP A 88 1.93 -7.81 -0.42
C ASP A 88 1.96 -7.20 0.99
N LEU A 89 3.15 -7.00 1.56
CA LEU A 89 3.30 -6.63 2.97
C LEU A 89 4.55 -5.79 3.25
N ARG A 90 4.49 -5.05 4.35
CA ARG A 90 5.64 -4.40 4.95
C ARG A 90 6.04 -5.14 6.22
N LEU A 91 7.34 -5.34 6.41
CA LEU A 91 7.92 -5.87 7.65
C LEU A 91 8.63 -4.74 8.40
N LEU A 92 8.36 -4.62 9.70
CA LEU A 92 9.03 -3.70 10.63
C LEU A 92 9.69 -4.50 11.75
N ARG A 93 10.98 -4.23 12.01
CA ARG A 93 11.73 -4.82 13.13
C ARG A 93 11.55 -3.97 14.38
N VAL A 94 10.93 -4.54 15.42
CA VAL A 94 10.72 -3.89 16.72
C VAL A 94 11.33 -4.75 17.80
N GLY A 95 12.53 -4.42 18.24
CA GLY A 95 13.35 -5.28 19.09
C GLY A 95 13.64 -6.62 18.40
N SER A 96 13.30 -7.74 19.06
CA SER A 96 13.41 -9.09 18.48
C SER A 96 12.23 -9.47 17.59
N ALA A 97 11.10 -8.77 17.71
CA ALA A 97 9.88 -9.09 16.99
C ALA A 97 9.85 -8.52 15.58
N SER A 98 9.06 -9.15 14.71
CA SER A 98 8.73 -8.68 13.36
C SER A 98 7.24 -8.40 13.27
N TRP A 99 6.88 -7.16 12.96
CA TRP A 99 5.50 -6.76 12.66
C TRP A 99 5.31 -6.75 11.15
N LEU A 100 4.29 -7.47 10.70
CA LEU A 100 3.91 -7.57 9.30
C LEU A 100 2.61 -6.80 9.12
N ASP A 101 2.64 -5.79 8.26
CA ASP A 101 1.53 -4.89 7.94
C ASP A 101 1.10 -5.16 6.49
N CYS A 102 -0.14 -5.58 6.28
CA CYS A 102 -0.67 -5.93 4.95
C CYS A 102 -2.03 -5.27 4.69
N GLU A 103 -2.60 -5.49 3.52
CA GLU A 103 -3.85 -4.85 3.14
C GLU A 103 -5.04 -5.41 3.95
N VAL A 104 -6.11 -4.63 4.01
CA VAL A 104 -7.38 -4.95 4.70
C VAL A 104 -7.85 -6.35 4.33
N GLY A 105 -8.29 -7.12 5.34
CA GLY A 105 -8.79 -8.48 5.16
C GLY A 105 -7.72 -9.56 4.92
N ARG A 106 -6.42 -9.21 4.96
CA ARG A 106 -5.33 -10.16 4.69
C ARG A 106 -4.61 -10.69 5.94
N GLY A 107 -4.81 -10.09 7.12
CA GLY A 107 -4.07 -10.44 8.34
C GLY A 107 -4.22 -11.91 8.73
N GLU A 108 -5.44 -12.42 8.86
CA GLU A 108 -5.71 -13.81 9.20
C GLU A 108 -5.15 -14.78 8.13
N ALA A 109 -5.33 -14.47 6.84
CA ALA A 109 -4.83 -15.28 5.75
C ALA A 109 -3.29 -15.33 5.74
N LEU A 110 -2.62 -14.20 5.98
CA LEU A 110 -1.17 -14.13 6.12
C LEU A 110 -0.69 -14.96 7.30
N ALA A 111 -1.30 -14.81 8.48
CA ALA A 111 -0.95 -15.59 9.66
C ALA A 111 -1.15 -17.09 9.42
N ALA A 112 -2.24 -17.49 8.76
CA ALA A 112 -2.50 -18.88 8.41
C ALA A 112 -1.48 -19.42 7.39
N SER A 113 -1.11 -18.63 6.38
CA SER A 113 -0.08 -18.99 5.40
C SER A 113 1.27 -19.22 6.08
N LEU A 114 1.69 -18.31 6.97
CA LEU A 114 2.95 -18.47 7.71
C LEU A 114 2.92 -19.70 8.62
N ARG A 115 1.84 -19.95 9.36
CA ARG A 115 1.71 -21.11 10.25
C ARG A 115 1.84 -22.44 9.50
N ARG A 116 1.44 -22.52 8.23
CA ARG A 116 1.61 -23.75 7.42
C ARG A 116 3.06 -24.15 7.20
N PHE A 117 3.97 -23.16 7.14
CA PHE A 117 5.41 -23.39 6.96
C PHE A 117 6.17 -23.51 8.29
N LYS A 118 5.51 -23.27 9.43
CA LYS A 118 6.11 -23.35 10.77
C LYS A 118 6.21 -24.78 11.28
N ILE A 119 7.17 -25.55 10.77
CA ILE A 119 7.41 -26.93 11.20
C ILE A 119 8.69 -26.97 12.04
N ARG A 120 8.56 -27.28 13.35
CA ARG A 120 9.68 -27.33 14.32
C ARG A 120 10.44 -26.01 14.45
N ILE A 121 9.80 -24.89 14.17
CA ILE A 121 10.35 -23.52 14.28
C ILE A 121 9.91 -22.94 15.64
N LYS A 122 10.86 -22.36 16.38
CA LYS A 122 10.60 -21.66 17.65
C LYS A 122 10.24 -20.20 17.38
N ALA A 123 9.09 -19.98 16.78
CA ALA A 123 8.49 -18.68 16.55
C ALA A 123 6.99 -18.76 16.82
N GLU A 124 6.40 -17.69 17.29
CA GLU A 124 4.94 -17.54 17.39
C GLU A 124 4.46 -16.59 16.29
N VAL A 125 3.30 -16.91 15.73
CA VAL A 125 2.64 -16.12 14.68
C VAL A 125 1.26 -15.76 15.16
N GLU A 126 1.04 -14.48 15.43
CA GLU A 126 -0.21 -13.98 15.98
C GLU A 126 -0.86 -13.00 15.00
N ASP A 127 -2.12 -13.21 14.67
CA ASP A 127 -2.94 -12.18 14.02
C ASP A 127 -3.34 -11.14 15.07
N ARG A 128 -2.95 -9.89 14.83
CA ARG A 128 -3.22 -8.73 15.71
C ARG A 128 -4.10 -7.70 14.99
N THR A 129 -4.73 -8.11 13.89
CA THR A 129 -5.70 -7.28 13.17
C THR A 129 -6.82 -6.84 14.12
N GLY A 130 -7.10 -5.55 14.15
CA GLY A 130 -8.09 -4.95 15.06
C GLY A 130 -7.52 -4.45 16.39
N ASP A 131 -6.45 -5.04 16.91
CA ASP A 131 -5.72 -4.51 18.08
C ASP A 131 -4.68 -3.47 17.65
N TRP A 132 -4.13 -3.65 16.47
CA TRP A 132 -3.09 -2.83 15.88
C TRP A 132 -3.61 -2.17 14.60
N GLY A 133 -3.32 -0.88 14.41
CA GLY A 133 -3.85 -0.09 13.32
C GLY A 133 -2.80 0.75 12.61
N CYS A 134 -3.24 1.49 11.61
CA CYS A 134 -2.42 2.39 10.80
C CYS A 134 -3.15 3.71 10.53
N LEU A 135 -2.47 4.84 10.76
CA LEU A 135 -2.86 6.14 10.23
C LEU A 135 -1.86 6.56 9.17
N THR A 136 -2.34 6.90 7.97
CA THR A 136 -1.49 7.31 6.86
C THR A 136 -1.39 8.83 6.79
N LEU A 137 -0.17 9.34 6.72
CA LEU A 137 0.19 10.77 6.68
C LEU A 137 0.82 11.07 5.32
N ARG A 138 0.21 11.92 4.50
CA ARG A 138 0.69 12.23 3.14
C ARG A 138 0.59 13.72 2.85
N GLY A 139 1.61 14.25 2.20
CA GLY A 139 1.67 15.62 1.71
C GLY A 139 2.93 16.37 2.12
N PRO A 140 3.22 17.53 1.50
CA PRO A 140 4.48 18.24 1.71
C PRO A 140 4.67 18.77 3.14
N GLU A 141 3.61 18.97 3.91
CA GLU A 141 3.69 19.55 5.27
C GLU A 141 3.77 18.47 6.37
N VAL A 142 3.82 17.19 6.02
CA VAL A 142 3.81 16.07 7.00
C VAL A 142 4.88 16.23 8.06
N ALA A 143 6.14 16.46 7.68
CA ALA A 143 7.24 16.55 8.66
C ALA A 143 7.04 17.69 9.67
N ALA A 144 6.67 18.88 9.20
CA ALA A 144 6.43 20.05 10.06
C ALA A 144 5.25 19.85 11.01
N LEU A 145 4.15 19.25 10.51
CA LEU A 145 2.95 19.06 11.32
C LEU A 145 3.09 17.88 12.31
N VAL A 146 3.89 16.87 11.98
CA VAL A 146 4.28 15.81 12.93
C VAL A 146 5.05 16.42 14.10
N GLU A 147 6.03 17.29 13.83
CA GLU A 147 6.78 18.00 14.88
C GLU A 147 5.85 18.91 15.71
N ALA A 148 4.96 19.68 15.07
CA ALA A 148 3.97 20.51 15.74
C ALA A 148 3.01 19.71 16.63
N ALA A 149 2.68 18.48 16.26
CA ALA A 149 1.92 17.54 17.10
C ALA A 149 2.75 16.95 18.27
N GLY A 150 4.04 17.30 18.36
CA GLY A 150 4.98 16.80 19.38
C GLY A 150 5.50 15.40 19.06
N GLY A 151 5.47 15.01 17.78
CA GLY A 151 6.03 13.75 17.28
C GLY A 151 7.53 13.82 17.01
N PRO A 152 8.17 12.68 16.78
CA PRO A 152 9.57 12.60 16.38
C PRO A 152 9.78 13.06 14.95
N ALA A 153 11.03 13.37 14.59
CA ALA A 153 11.40 13.61 13.21
C ALA A 153 11.06 12.38 12.33
N LEU A 154 10.57 12.65 11.11
CA LEU A 154 10.32 11.58 10.13
C LEU A 154 11.66 10.91 9.78
N PRO A 155 11.76 9.58 9.86
CA PRO A 155 12.98 8.85 9.49
C PRO A 155 13.42 9.16 8.06
N ALA A 156 14.73 9.07 7.80
CA ALA A 156 15.28 9.35 6.47
C ALA A 156 15.12 8.16 5.50
N GLU A 157 15.39 6.96 5.99
CA GLU A 157 15.39 5.74 5.19
C GLU A 157 13.96 5.19 4.99
N ALA A 158 13.69 4.65 3.81
CA ALA A 158 12.40 4.01 3.52
C ALA A 158 12.11 2.88 4.52
N HIS A 159 10.89 2.85 5.03
CA HIS A 159 10.39 1.90 6.04
C HIS A 159 11.13 1.93 7.39
N ALA A 160 12.15 2.77 7.58
CA ALA A 160 12.70 3.02 8.91
C ALA A 160 11.62 3.63 9.81
N HIS A 161 11.70 3.33 11.09
CA HIS A 161 10.69 3.79 12.03
C HIS A 161 11.26 4.16 13.39
N VAL A 162 10.57 5.04 14.08
CA VAL A 162 10.93 5.53 15.40
C VAL A 162 9.71 5.50 16.31
N ALA A 163 9.94 5.26 17.61
CA ALA A 163 8.86 5.27 18.58
C ALA A 163 8.26 6.68 18.72
N TRP A 164 6.92 6.77 18.75
CA TRP A 164 6.22 7.99 19.16
C TRP A 164 5.98 7.94 20.66
N ALA A 165 6.91 8.49 21.42
CA ALA A 165 6.96 8.34 22.88
C ALA A 165 6.01 9.27 23.66
N ARG A 166 5.11 10.01 23.02
CA ARG A 166 4.23 10.94 23.68
C ARG A 166 3.07 10.21 24.36
N ASP A 167 3.02 10.24 25.69
CA ASP A 167 1.90 9.76 26.54
C ASP A 167 1.50 8.28 26.37
N SER A 168 2.30 7.48 25.69
CA SER A 168 2.07 6.04 25.55
C SER A 168 2.73 5.30 26.71
N ALA A 169 1.95 4.66 27.54
CA ALA A 169 2.45 3.81 28.62
C ALA A 169 3.31 2.63 28.11
N THR A 170 3.24 2.34 26.81
CA THR A 170 3.91 1.20 26.18
C THR A 170 4.99 1.60 25.16
N GLY A 171 5.00 2.85 24.64
CA GLY A 171 5.89 3.27 23.56
C GLY A 171 5.74 2.43 22.28
N ALA A 172 4.58 1.82 22.09
CA ALA A 172 4.36 0.83 21.04
C ALA A 172 4.08 1.46 19.68
N THR A 173 3.51 2.68 19.63
CA THR A 173 3.25 3.37 18.36
C THR A 173 4.54 3.81 17.68
N ARG A 174 4.63 3.57 16.39
CA ARG A 174 5.80 3.88 15.55
C ARG A 174 5.41 4.84 14.44
N LEU A 175 6.23 5.87 14.22
CA LEU A 175 6.23 6.67 13.00
C LEU A 175 7.16 6.00 12.00
N VAL A 176 6.61 5.53 10.90
CA VAL A 176 7.30 4.79 9.85
C VAL A 176 7.46 5.70 8.63
N ARG A 177 8.64 5.78 8.03
CA ARG A 177 8.82 6.40 6.72
C ARG A 177 8.11 5.58 5.66
N ALA A 178 7.19 6.20 4.93
CA ALA A 178 6.38 5.51 3.92
C ALA A 178 6.04 6.46 2.76
N ASP A 179 6.99 6.63 1.85
CA ASP A 179 6.83 7.50 0.69
C ASP A 179 6.03 6.80 -0.42
N TRP A 180 5.37 7.59 -1.24
CA TRP A 180 4.80 7.13 -2.49
C TRP A 180 5.71 7.51 -3.67
N PRO A 181 5.74 6.71 -4.75
CA PRO A 181 6.52 7.03 -5.95
C PRO A 181 6.23 8.44 -6.46
N GLY A 182 7.29 9.22 -6.70
CA GLY A 182 7.17 10.59 -7.21
C GLY A 182 6.47 11.59 -6.28
N GLY A 183 6.10 11.18 -5.07
CA GLY A 183 5.39 12.01 -4.10
C GLY A 183 6.31 12.71 -3.09
N PRO A 184 5.75 13.65 -2.31
CA PRO A 184 6.46 14.24 -1.18
C PRO A 184 6.70 13.19 -0.08
N PRO A 185 7.63 13.48 0.85
CA PRO A 185 7.85 12.64 2.03
C PRO A 185 6.56 12.36 2.78
N GLY A 186 6.34 11.08 3.14
CA GLY A 186 5.18 10.64 3.87
C GLY A 186 5.51 9.67 4.99
N GLY A 187 4.54 9.40 5.85
CA GLY A 187 4.70 8.48 6.96
C GLY A 187 3.42 7.71 7.25
N ASP A 188 3.58 6.63 7.98
CA ASP A 188 2.48 5.91 8.60
C ASP A 188 2.71 5.84 10.11
N LEU A 189 1.67 6.09 10.90
CA LEU A 189 1.66 5.74 12.30
C LEU A 189 1.07 4.35 12.45
N VAL A 190 1.86 3.43 12.98
CA VAL A 190 1.40 2.06 13.25
C VAL A 190 1.51 1.76 14.74
N GLY A 191 0.47 1.15 15.31
CA GLY A 191 0.45 0.90 16.75
C GLY A 191 -0.90 0.45 17.27
N PRO A 192 -1.03 0.31 18.60
CA PRO A 192 -2.31 -0.02 19.22
C PRO A 192 -3.40 0.98 18.86
N VAL A 193 -4.56 0.47 18.43
CA VAL A 193 -5.69 1.31 17.96
C VAL A 193 -6.09 2.37 18.98
N GLY A 194 -6.06 2.03 20.30
CA GLY A 194 -6.37 2.97 21.36
C GLY A 194 -5.41 4.17 21.45
N GLU A 195 -4.12 3.98 21.14
CA GLU A 195 -3.12 5.06 21.09
C GLU A 195 -3.31 5.92 19.83
N LEU A 196 -3.61 5.29 18.69
CA LEU A 196 -3.83 5.98 17.43
C LEU A 196 -5.03 6.94 17.49
N ALA A 197 -6.07 6.64 18.25
CA ALA A 197 -7.22 7.52 18.43
C ALA A 197 -6.84 8.85 19.11
N GLY A 198 -5.94 8.81 20.09
CA GLY A 198 -5.39 10.01 20.72
C GLY A 198 -4.51 10.83 19.78
N LEU A 199 -3.68 10.14 19.00
CA LEU A 199 -2.79 10.76 18.00
C LEU A 199 -3.57 11.38 16.85
N TRP A 200 -4.66 10.78 16.39
CA TRP A 200 -5.58 11.38 15.43
C TRP A 200 -6.01 12.78 15.85
N THR A 201 -6.48 12.91 17.09
CA THR A 201 -6.93 14.22 17.60
C THR A 201 -5.79 15.24 17.67
N ALA A 202 -4.60 14.83 18.10
CA ALA A 202 -3.42 15.70 18.16
C ALA A 202 -2.96 16.14 16.76
N LEU A 203 -2.96 15.24 15.79
CA LEU A 203 -2.59 15.55 14.40
C LEU A 203 -3.57 16.51 13.74
N VAL A 204 -4.88 16.32 13.92
CA VAL A 204 -5.90 17.25 13.43
C VAL A 204 -5.73 18.62 14.08
N ALA A 205 -5.46 18.69 15.38
CA ALA A 205 -5.19 19.95 16.07
C ALA A 205 -3.91 20.65 15.58
N ALA A 206 -2.91 19.89 15.12
CA ALA A 206 -1.68 20.41 14.54
C ALA A 206 -1.84 20.92 13.10
N GLY A 207 -2.95 20.60 12.41
CA GLY A 207 -3.25 21.10 11.08
C GLY A 207 -3.38 20.00 10.00
N PHE A 208 -3.22 18.73 10.34
CA PHE A 208 -3.54 17.67 9.39
C PHE A 208 -5.01 17.71 8.99
N ARG A 209 -5.26 17.51 7.70
CA ARG A 209 -6.61 17.41 7.18
C ARG A 209 -7.06 15.95 7.17
N PRO A 210 -8.12 15.57 7.89
CA PRO A 210 -8.80 14.29 7.69
C PRO A 210 -9.15 14.10 6.23
N ALA A 211 -8.82 12.94 5.68
CA ALA A 211 -9.14 12.58 4.30
C ALA A 211 -9.72 11.16 4.24
N GLY A 212 -10.83 11.01 3.56
CA GLY A 212 -11.52 9.75 3.40
C GLY A 212 -10.96 8.91 2.26
N LEU A 213 -11.55 7.72 2.09
CA LEU A 213 -11.11 6.73 1.12
C LEU A 213 -11.19 7.25 -0.33
N THR A 214 -12.16 8.13 -0.64
CA THR A 214 -12.31 8.72 -1.98
C THR A 214 -11.07 9.53 -2.38
N ALA A 215 -10.62 10.44 -1.52
CA ALA A 215 -9.42 11.24 -1.75
C ALA A 215 -8.14 10.38 -1.72
N TYR A 216 -8.07 9.42 -0.81
CA TYR A 216 -6.96 8.48 -0.72
C TYR A 216 -6.81 7.64 -2.01
N GLU A 217 -7.89 7.08 -2.55
CA GLU A 217 -7.86 6.30 -3.78
C GLU A 217 -7.42 7.15 -4.98
N ALA A 218 -7.92 8.37 -5.12
CA ALA A 218 -7.49 9.28 -6.18
C ALA A 218 -5.98 9.59 -6.09
N ALA A 219 -5.49 9.89 -4.88
CA ALA A 219 -4.08 10.22 -4.64
C ALA A 219 -3.16 9.01 -4.90
N ARG A 220 -3.50 7.80 -4.39
CA ARG A 220 -2.68 6.60 -4.61
C ARG A 220 -2.63 6.15 -6.07
N VAL A 221 -3.77 6.28 -6.78
CA VAL A 221 -3.85 5.94 -8.21
C VAL A 221 -2.95 6.86 -9.03
N ARG A 222 -2.94 8.17 -8.75
CA ARG A 222 -1.99 9.11 -9.37
C ARG A 222 -0.54 8.76 -9.07
N ALA A 223 -0.25 8.36 -7.84
CA ALA A 223 1.08 7.91 -7.45
C ALA A 223 1.46 6.54 -8.01
N GLY A 224 0.56 5.87 -8.74
CA GLY A 224 0.83 4.56 -9.33
C GLY A 224 0.99 3.44 -8.29
N VAL A 225 0.43 3.61 -7.08
CA VAL A 225 0.53 2.63 -5.98
C VAL A 225 -0.57 1.58 -6.12
N PRO A 226 -0.25 0.35 -6.52
CA PRO A 226 -1.24 -0.72 -6.60
C PRO A 226 -1.68 -1.18 -5.20
N ARG A 227 -2.88 -1.75 -5.11
CA ARG A 227 -3.46 -2.27 -3.88
C ARG A 227 -3.89 -3.71 -4.06
N GLN A 228 -3.48 -4.58 -3.15
CA GLN A 228 -3.92 -5.98 -3.17
C GLN A 228 -5.42 -6.07 -2.88
N GLY A 229 -6.13 -6.91 -3.63
CA GLY A 229 -7.58 -7.00 -3.61
C GLY A 229 -8.29 -6.03 -4.55
N ARG A 230 -7.56 -5.08 -5.16
CA ARG A 230 -8.06 -4.16 -6.19
C ARG A 230 -7.27 -4.32 -7.49
N ASP A 231 -5.99 -4.00 -7.45
CA ASP A 231 -5.11 -4.01 -8.61
C ASP A 231 -4.32 -5.32 -8.73
N MET A 232 -4.18 -6.05 -7.64
CA MET A 232 -3.39 -7.27 -7.55
C MET A 232 -4.16 -8.37 -6.83
N ASP A 233 -3.98 -9.59 -7.28
CA ASP A 233 -4.62 -10.80 -6.73
C ASP A 233 -3.62 -11.98 -6.70
N GLU A 234 -4.11 -13.17 -6.39
CA GLU A 234 -3.34 -14.41 -6.31
C GLU A 234 -2.83 -14.91 -7.68
N LYS A 235 -3.22 -14.26 -8.77
CA LYS A 235 -2.75 -14.57 -10.14
C LYS A 235 -1.64 -13.64 -10.58
N THR A 236 -1.45 -12.53 -9.86
CA THR A 236 -0.48 -11.49 -10.20
C THR A 236 0.95 -12.01 -10.01
N ILE A 237 1.79 -11.76 -11.00
CA ILE A 237 3.23 -11.97 -10.93
C ILE A 237 3.85 -10.63 -10.50
N PRO A 238 4.81 -10.58 -9.54
CA PRO A 238 5.37 -9.33 -9.02
C PRO A 238 5.78 -8.33 -10.10
N GLN A 239 6.44 -8.79 -11.18
CA GLN A 239 6.89 -7.95 -12.28
C GLN A 239 5.74 -7.35 -13.12
N GLU A 240 4.54 -7.88 -13.06
CA GLU A 240 3.39 -7.27 -13.74
C GLU A 240 3.02 -5.91 -13.13
N ALA A 241 3.26 -5.75 -11.83
CA ALA A 241 2.96 -4.54 -11.04
C ALA A 241 4.21 -3.79 -10.56
N PHE A 242 5.40 -4.16 -11.07
CA PHE A 242 6.70 -3.57 -10.70
C PHE A 242 7.05 -3.70 -9.20
N LEU A 243 6.52 -4.73 -8.54
CA LEU A 243 6.82 -4.96 -7.11
C LEU A 243 8.25 -5.47 -6.90
N GLU A 244 8.85 -6.08 -7.91
CA GLU A 244 10.21 -6.62 -7.85
C GLU A 244 11.26 -5.52 -7.60
N LEU A 245 10.96 -4.27 -7.94
CA LEU A 245 11.91 -3.16 -7.85
C LEU A 245 12.29 -2.82 -6.41
N ASP A 246 11.36 -2.98 -5.48
CA ASP A 246 11.55 -2.62 -4.06
C ASP A 246 11.24 -3.75 -3.07
N ALA A 247 10.48 -4.76 -3.50
CA ALA A 247 10.02 -5.82 -2.61
C ALA A 247 10.73 -7.18 -2.82
N VAL A 248 11.69 -7.30 -3.76
CA VAL A 248 12.40 -8.54 -4.05
C VAL A 248 13.92 -8.33 -4.01
N SER A 249 14.63 -9.17 -3.24
CA SER A 249 16.08 -9.25 -3.31
C SER A 249 16.49 -10.39 -4.22
N PHE A 250 17.20 -10.08 -5.30
CA PHE A 250 17.76 -11.07 -6.22
C PHE A 250 19.14 -11.58 -5.77
N THR A 251 19.68 -11.04 -4.68
CA THR A 251 21.02 -11.39 -4.14
C THR A 251 20.97 -12.18 -2.84
N LYS A 252 19.82 -12.23 -2.16
CA LYS A 252 19.64 -13.06 -0.97
C LYS A 252 19.61 -14.57 -1.33
N GLY A 253 19.67 -15.41 -0.31
CA GLY A 253 19.48 -16.86 -0.46
C GLY A 253 18.05 -17.23 -0.90
N CYS A 254 17.77 -18.54 -0.93
CA CYS A 254 16.48 -19.05 -1.38
C CYS A 254 15.30 -18.53 -0.55
N PHE A 255 14.20 -18.23 -1.23
CA PHE A 255 12.91 -17.90 -0.63
C PHE A 255 11.74 -18.56 -1.39
N LEU A 256 10.59 -18.63 -0.75
CA LEU A 256 9.42 -19.27 -1.32
C LEU A 256 8.99 -18.61 -2.64
N GLY A 257 8.79 -19.39 -3.70
CA GLY A 257 8.32 -18.92 -5.00
C GLY A 257 9.35 -18.20 -5.88
N GLN A 258 10.62 -18.14 -5.48
CA GLN A 258 11.67 -17.41 -6.19
C GLN A 258 11.91 -17.87 -7.64
N GLU A 259 11.66 -19.15 -7.96
CA GLU A 259 12.03 -19.72 -9.27
C GLU A 259 11.43 -18.95 -10.47
N LEU A 260 10.13 -18.64 -10.41
CA LEU A 260 9.47 -17.87 -11.46
C LEU A 260 10.00 -16.44 -11.53
N VAL A 261 10.08 -15.76 -10.39
CA VAL A 261 10.49 -14.34 -10.29
C VAL A 261 11.92 -14.16 -10.79
N CYS A 262 12.86 -14.98 -10.33
CA CYS A 262 14.26 -14.94 -10.79
C CYS A 262 14.39 -15.33 -12.28
N ARG A 263 13.58 -16.27 -12.77
CA ARG A 263 13.60 -16.64 -14.20
C ARG A 263 13.11 -15.49 -15.08
N ILE A 264 12.06 -14.77 -14.66
CA ILE A 264 11.55 -13.60 -15.40
C ILE A 264 12.61 -12.50 -15.41
N ASP A 265 13.21 -12.21 -14.27
CA ASP A 265 14.28 -11.21 -14.15
C ASP A 265 15.46 -11.51 -15.08
N SER A 266 15.95 -12.75 -15.10
CA SER A 266 17.17 -13.12 -15.81
C SER A 266 16.98 -13.34 -17.32
N ARG A 267 15.85 -13.86 -17.78
CA ARG A 267 15.65 -14.34 -19.18
C ARG A 267 14.21 -14.24 -19.68
N GLY A 268 13.31 -13.70 -18.90
CA GLY A 268 11.89 -13.73 -19.20
C GLY A 268 11.27 -12.35 -19.38
N HIS A 269 9.96 -12.37 -19.45
CA HIS A 269 9.11 -11.19 -19.44
C HIS A 269 7.72 -11.59 -18.96
N VAL A 270 6.95 -10.61 -18.49
CA VAL A 270 5.53 -10.75 -18.23
C VAL A 270 4.73 -10.39 -19.49
N ASN A 271 3.49 -10.85 -19.57
CA ASN A 271 2.63 -10.60 -20.74
C ASN A 271 1.83 -9.30 -20.64
N ARG A 272 1.68 -8.75 -19.45
CA ARG A 272 0.94 -7.51 -19.17
C ARG A 272 1.70 -6.68 -18.14
N LEU A 273 1.44 -5.39 -18.15
CA LEU A 273 2.06 -4.43 -17.23
C LEU A 273 1.00 -3.48 -16.68
N LEU A 274 1.09 -3.16 -15.40
CA LEU A 274 0.26 -2.14 -14.77
C LEU A 274 0.62 -0.76 -15.31
N ARG A 275 -0.41 0.06 -15.61
CA ARG A 275 -0.26 1.41 -16.13
C ARG A 275 -1.20 2.36 -15.42
N GLY A 276 -0.84 3.64 -15.40
CA GLY A 276 -1.70 4.74 -15.01
C GLY A 276 -2.50 5.27 -16.19
N PHE A 277 -3.72 5.72 -15.93
CA PHE A 277 -4.61 6.30 -16.92
C PHE A 277 -5.16 7.63 -16.46
N THR A 278 -5.24 8.59 -17.38
CA THR A 278 -6.02 9.81 -17.23
C THR A 278 -7.13 9.82 -18.26
N ILE A 279 -8.37 10.00 -17.83
CA ILE A 279 -9.56 9.95 -18.68
C ILE A 279 -10.32 11.25 -18.50
N GLY A 280 -10.40 12.04 -19.58
CA GLY A 280 -11.02 13.36 -19.56
C GLY A 280 -12.55 13.31 -19.70
N ILE A 281 -13.21 12.76 -18.70
CA ILE A 281 -14.66 12.58 -18.69
C ILE A 281 -15.26 12.81 -17.31
N ASP A 282 -16.53 13.29 -17.27
CA ASP A 282 -17.29 13.46 -16.03
C ASP A 282 -17.93 12.16 -15.51
N THR A 283 -18.15 11.18 -16.38
CA THR A 283 -18.68 9.87 -15.99
C THR A 283 -17.56 8.92 -15.59
N THR A 284 -17.67 8.32 -14.44
CA THR A 284 -16.67 7.35 -13.95
C THR A 284 -16.87 6.00 -14.63
N PRO A 285 -15.91 5.49 -15.44
CA PRO A 285 -15.99 4.14 -15.99
C PRO A 285 -16.03 3.10 -14.86
N PRO A 286 -16.69 1.96 -15.05
CA PRO A 286 -16.66 0.89 -14.07
C PRO A 286 -15.28 0.21 -14.02
N VAL A 287 -14.95 -0.40 -12.89
CA VAL A 287 -13.85 -1.37 -12.81
C VAL A 287 -14.10 -2.49 -13.81
N GLY A 288 -13.07 -2.94 -14.51
CA GLY A 288 -13.18 -3.92 -15.59
C GLY A 288 -13.48 -3.31 -16.97
N ALA A 289 -13.67 -1.99 -17.09
CA ALA A 289 -13.80 -1.34 -18.39
C ALA A 289 -12.61 -1.70 -19.28
N GLY A 290 -12.89 -2.09 -20.52
CA GLY A 290 -11.89 -2.51 -21.52
C GLY A 290 -11.01 -1.35 -21.98
N ILE A 291 -9.73 -1.60 -22.18
CA ILE A 291 -8.77 -0.64 -22.71
C ILE A 291 -8.48 -1.04 -24.16
N VAL A 292 -8.73 -0.12 -25.09
CA VAL A 292 -8.62 -0.35 -26.53
C VAL A 292 -7.54 0.57 -27.10
N VAL A 293 -6.64 0.00 -27.91
CA VAL A 293 -5.64 0.73 -28.71
C VAL A 293 -5.86 0.37 -30.17
N GLY A 294 -6.16 1.38 -31.00
CA GLY A 294 -6.69 1.12 -32.35
C GLY A 294 -8.01 0.35 -32.29
N ASP A 295 -8.06 -0.82 -32.91
CA ASP A 295 -9.26 -1.69 -32.93
C ASP A 295 -9.16 -2.89 -31.97
N LYS A 296 -8.10 -2.94 -31.16
CA LYS A 296 -7.82 -4.11 -30.30
C LYS A 296 -8.02 -3.77 -28.84
N GLU A 297 -8.76 -4.62 -28.14
CA GLU A 297 -8.76 -4.62 -26.68
C GLU A 297 -7.44 -5.21 -26.17
N VAL A 298 -6.72 -4.41 -25.37
CA VAL A 298 -5.38 -4.72 -24.89
C VAL A 298 -5.31 -4.92 -23.39
N GLY A 299 -6.41 -4.67 -22.68
CA GLY A 299 -6.43 -4.79 -21.22
C GLY A 299 -7.72 -4.29 -20.59
N ALA A 300 -7.69 -4.11 -19.27
CA ALA A 300 -8.83 -3.61 -18.51
C ALA A 300 -8.38 -2.77 -17.30
N LEU A 301 -9.24 -1.85 -16.86
CA LEU A 301 -9.06 -1.05 -15.66
C LEU A 301 -9.27 -1.91 -14.40
N THR A 302 -8.42 -1.73 -13.40
CA THR A 302 -8.51 -2.42 -12.09
C THR A 302 -8.98 -1.51 -10.98
N THR A 303 -8.58 -0.24 -11.02
CA THR A 303 -9.06 0.80 -10.10
C THR A 303 -9.40 2.06 -10.89
N VAL A 304 -10.49 2.69 -10.51
CA VAL A 304 -10.95 3.96 -11.10
C VAL A 304 -11.30 4.91 -9.95
N ALA A 305 -10.78 6.12 -9.99
CA ALA A 305 -11.05 7.13 -8.98
C ALA A 305 -11.39 8.49 -9.64
N ARG A 306 -12.36 9.16 -9.06
CA ARG A 306 -12.64 10.56 -9.39
C ARG A 306 -11.59 11.45 -8.76
N SER A 307 -11.18 12.47 -9.49
CA SER A 307 -10.18 13.43 -9.09
C SER A 307 -10.52 14.82 -9.61
N GLU A 308 -9.96 15.83 -9.01
CA GLU A 308 -10.03 17.19 -9.56
C GLU A 308 -9.42 17.19 -10.99
N GLY A 309 -10.25 17.51 -11.99
CA GLY A 309 -9.84 17.52 -13.40
C GLY A 309 -10.15 16.26 -14.21
N GLY A 310 -10.93 15.29 -13.67
CA GLY A 310 -11.40 14.13 -14.43
C GLY A 310 -11.31 12.82 -13.66
N VAL A 311 -11.01 11.75 -14.38
CA VAL A 311 -10.89 10.41 -13.81
C VAL A 311 -9.44 9.93 -13.94
N VAL A 312 -8.90 9.38 -12.87
CA VAL A 312 -7.62 8.66 -12.85
C VAL A 312 -7.87 7.18 -12.61
N ALA A 313 -7.07 6.33 -13.21
CA ALA A 313 -7.25 4.88 -13.07
C ALA A 313 -5.92 4.12 -13.11
N LEU A 314 -5.94 2.90 -12.58
CA LEU A 314 -4.93 1.87 -12.83
C LEU A 314 -5.55 0.75 -13.65
N GLY A 315 -4.73 0.07 -14.43
CA GLY A 315 -5.17 -1.07 -15.22
C GLY A 315 -3.99 -1.82 -15.85
N TYR A 316 -4.23 -3.06 -16.22
CA TYR A 316 -3.24 -3.84 -16.94
C TYR A 316 -3.45 -3.73 -18.44
N VAL A 317 -2.35 -3.52 -19.15
CA VAL A 317 -2.31 -3.63 -20.61
C VAL A 317 -1.27 -4.63 -21.05
N ARG A 318 -1.45 -5.21 -22.23
CA ARG A 318 -0.45 -6.09 -22.84
C ARG A 318 0.89 -5.35 -22.94
N ARG A 319 1.98 -6.06 -22.71
CA ARG A 319 3.34 -5.49 -22.68
C ARG A 319 3.76 -4.80 -23.98
N GLU A 320 3.14 -5.18 -25.11
CA GLU A 320 3.42 -4.59 -26.43
C GLU A 320 2.88 -3.16 -26.58
N VAL A 321 2.04 -2.70 -25.64
CA VAL A 321 1.55 -1.33 -25.62
C VAL A 321 2.65 -0.43 -25.09
N GLU A 322 3.27 0.32 -25.97
CA GLU A 322 4.24 1.36 -25.62
C GLU A 322 3.49 2.56 -25.01
N VAL A 323 4.03 3.11 -23.92
CA VAL A 323 3.44 4.28 -23.27
C VAL A 323 4.42 5.47 -23.32
N PRO A 324 3.92 6.74 -23.42
CA PRO A 324 2.51 7.12 -23.38
C PRO A 324 1.74 6.71 -24.65
N ALA A 325 0.47 6.37 -24.51
CA ALA A 325 -0.41 5.97 -25.60
C ALA A 325 -1.83 6.54 -25.44
N ASP A 326 -2.41 7.00 -26.55
CA ASP A 326 -3.84 7.30 -26.59
C ASP A 326 -4.62 5.98 -26.57
N VAL A 327 -5.63 5.92 -25.71
CA VAL A 327 -6.48 4.76 -25.53
C VAL A 327 -7.96 5.15 -25.57
N LEU A 328 -8.81 4.19 -25.91
CA LEU A 328 -10.24 4.30 -25.72
C LEU A 328 -10.64 3.36 -24.58
N VAL A 329 -11.22 3.90 -23.53
CA VAL A 329 -11.80 3.12 -22.42
C VAL A 329 -13.26 2.84 -22.76
N ARG A 330 -13.64 1.56 -22.81
CA ARG A 330 -14.97 1.11 -23.27
C ARG A 330 -15.64 0.26 -22.21
N TRP A 331 -16.94 0.50 -22.00
CA TRP A 331 -17.79 -0.27 -21.08
C TRP A 331 -19.24 -0.33 -21.59
N ASP A 332 -20.08 -1.13 -20.96
CA ASP A 332 -21.49 -1.16 -21.28
C ASP A 332 -22.14 0.22 -21.02
N GLY A 333 -22.63 0.83 -22.09
CA GLY A 333 -23.27 2.15 -22.02
C GLY A 333 -22.38 3.35 -22.28
N GLY A 334 -21.08 3.15 -22.62
CA GLY A 334 -20.23 4.28 -22.97
C GLY A 334 -18.79 3.94 -23.35
N GLU A 335 -18.12 4.96 -23.85
CA GLU A 335 -16.69 4.96 -24.10
C GLU A 335 -16.11 6.36 -23.88
N ALA A 336 -14.85 6.45 -23.55
CA ALA A 336 -14.16 7.71 -23.33
C ALA A 336 -12.71 7.64 -23.79
N PRO A 337 -12.18 8.73 -24.39
CA PRO A 337 -10.75 8.82 -24.68
C PRO A 337 -9.96 9.00 -23.38
N GLY A 338 -8.76 8.43 -23.38
CA GLY A 338 -7.83 8.56 -22.28
C GLY A 338 -6.40 8.40 -22.73
N VAL A 339 -5.48 8.60 -21.82
CA VAL A 339 -4.04 8.41 -22.04
C VAL A 339 -3.53 7.38 -21.04
N ALA A 340 -2.89 6.35 -21.55
CA ALA A 340 -2.11 5.42 -20.76
C ALA A 340 -0.69 5.95 -20.56
N ALA A 341 -0.17 5.90 -19.35
CA ALA A 341 1.18 6.34 -19.01
C ALA A 341 1.93 5.29 -18.17
N ALA A 342 3.26 5.38 -18.16
CA ALA A 342 4.07 4.66 -17.18
C ALA A 342 3.70 5.09 -15.77
N LEU A 343 3.86 4.17 -14.81
CA LEU A 343 3.75 4.54 -13.41
C LEU A 343 4.92 5.45 -13.02
N PRO A 344 4.75 6.35 -12.02
CA PRO A 344 5.87 7.11 -11.47
C PRO A 344 7.00 6.17 -11.03
N GLU A 345 8.24 6.62 -11.17
CA GLU A 345 9.40 5.84 -10.74
C GLU A 345 9.35 5.60 -9.24
N ARG A 346 9.65 4.38 -8.85
CA ARG A 346 9.82 4.00 -7.44
C ARG A 346 11.17 4.50 -6.94
N PRO A 347 11.24 4.97 -5.69
CA PRO A 347 12.47 5.50 -5.12
C PRO A 347 13.59 4.47 -5.01
#